data_5f4aaa65c61053712936744c1c1a38b2
#
_entry.id   5f4aaa65c61053712936744c1c1a38b2
#
_cell.length_a   1.000
_cell.length_b   1.000
_cell.length_c   1.000
_cell.angle_alpha   90.00
_cell.angle_beta   90.00
_cell.angle_gamma   90.00
#
_symmetry.space_group_name_H-M   'P 1'
#
loop_
_entity.id
_entity.type
_entity.pdbx_description
1 polymer ?
#
loop_
_entity_poly.entity_id
_entity_poly.type
_entity_poly.pdbx_seq_one_letter_code
_entity_poly.pdbx_strand_id
1 'polypeptide(L)'
;MTNEEYIEKMVQITSGFSKEGYQVILASYCREEGDLDAAREIKNRSEQQKNITIFDYDGTNRKQLLEEMSCSIYIIAARFHGTILGLTAGKSVFPILYSDKTKYVLEDLGFHGEYADLRDPDSLSFENAKKNLESGYKIDVTESIQNAEKHFEKLDEFLNN
;
A
#
# COMPACT_ATOMS: atom_id res chain seq x y z
N MET A 1 -12.21 14.02 -3.87
CA MET A 1 -12.29 13.63 -2.44
C MET A 1 -11.51 14.61 -1.59
N THR A 2 -12.10 15.12 -0.52
CA THR A 2 -11.43 15.97 0.48
C THR A 2 -10.58 15.12 1.43
N ASN A 3 -9.69 15.76 2.21
CA ASN A 3 -8.90 15.04 3.21
C ASN A 3 -9.78 14.40 4.29
N GLU A 4 -10.83 15.11 4.75
CA GLU A 4 -11.77 14.58 5.75
C GLU A 4 -12.52 13.35 5.22
N GLU A 5 -13.03 13.40 3.99
CA GLU A 5 -13.68 12.24 3.36
C GLU A 5 -12.74 11.05 3.23
N TYR A 6 -11.46 11.29 2.87
CA TYR A 6 -10.45 10.23 2.80
C TYR A 6 -10.23 9.59 4.17
N ILE A 7 -10.02 10.39 5.21
CA ILE A 7 -9.83 9.89 6.58
C ILE A 7 -11.04 9.06 7.02
N GLU A 8 -12.26 9.54 6.74
CA GLU A 8 -13.49 8.82 7.10
C GLU A 8 -13.58 7.45 6.41
N LYS A 9 -13.27 7.39 5.12
CA LYS A 9 -13.22 6.13 4.37
C LYS A 9 -12.16 5.19 4.92
N MET A 10 -10.97 5.69 5.25
CA MET A 10 -9.91 4.88 5.85
C MET A 10 -10.26 4.40 7.26
N VAL A 11 -11.00 5.20 8.06
CA VAL A 11 -11.55 4.77 9.36
C VAL A 11 -12.53 3.60 9.17
N GLN A 12 -13.42 3.67 8.17
CA GLN A 12 -14.37 2.60 7.88
C GLN A 12 -13.65 1.31 7.46
N ILE A 13 -12.65 1.41 6.57
CA ILE A 13 -11.83 0.27 6.11
C ILE A 13 -11.06 -0.35 7.29
N THR A 14 -10.36 0.47 8.06
CA THR A 14 -9.56 0.04 9.22
C THR A 14 -10.44 -0.62 10.28
N SER A 15 -11.59 -0.02 10.59
CA SER A 15 -12.57 -0.57 11.54
C SER A 15 -13.18 -1.87 11.04
N GLY A 16 -13.48 -1.96 9.74
CA GLY A 16 -14.01 -3.18 9.12
C GLY A 16 -13.07 -4.36 9.32
N PHE A 17 -11.80 -4.22 8.92
CA PHE A 17 -10.81 -5.28 9.08
C PHE A 17 -10.52 -5.60 10.56
N SER A 18 -10.41 -4.59 11.43
CA SER A 18 -10.15 -4.83 12.85
C SER A 18 -11.31 -5.54 13.56
N LYS A 19 -12.57 -5.28 13.16
CA LYS A 19 -13.76 -6.03 13.64
C LYS A 19 -13.76 -7.49 13.21
N GLU A 20 -13.25 -7.78 12.03
CA GLU A 20 -13.10 -9.15 11.54
C GLU A 20 -11.93 -9.92 12.17
N GLY A 21 -11.20 -9.27 13.08
CA GLY A 21 -10.12 -9.89 13.84
C GLY A 21 -8.73 -9.73 13.22
N TYR A 22 -8.59 -8.98 12.12
CA TYR A 22 -7.28 -8.67 11.57
C TYR A 22 -6.49 -7.72 12.48
N GLN A 23 -5.18 -7.96 12.57
CA GLN A 23 -4.24 -6.97 13.09
C GLN A 23 -3.95 -5.98 11.97
N VAL A 24 -4.27 -4.72 12.18
CA VAL A 24 -4.09 -3.66 11.16
C VAL A 24 -2.85 -2.84 11.52
N ILE A 25 -1.98 -2.63 10.54
CA ILE A 25 -0.80 -1.77 10.66
C ILE A 25 -1.01 -0.55 9.77
N LEU A 26 -1.10 0.63 10.35
CA LEU A 26 -1.13 1.90 9.64
C LEU A 26 0.31 2.38 9.46
N ALA A 27 0.83 2.30 8.22
CA ALA A 27 2.20 2.67 7.92
C ALA A 27 2.31 4.12 7.42
N SER A 28 3.09 4.95 8.13
CA SER A 28 3.50 6.29 7.72
C SER A 28 4.80 6.20 6.93
N TYR A 29 4.82 6.71 5.71
CA TYR A 29 6.01 6.75 4.84
C TYR A 29 6.69 8.11 4.80
N CYS A 30 5.94 9.20 5.00
CA CYS A 30 6.44 10.56 4.92
C CYS A 30 5.76 11.45 5.95
N ARG A 31 6.46 11.76 7.04
CA ARG A 31 5.95 12.63 8.12
C ARG A 31 5.65 14.03 7.62
N GLU A 32 6.51 14.56 6.74
CA GLU A 32 6.39 15.91 6.19
C GLU A 32 5.13 16.07 5.34
N GLU A 33 4.61 14.98 4.79
CA GLU A 33 3.36 14.98 4.03
C GLU A 33 2.13 14.60 4.88
N GLY A 34 2.30 14.50 6.21
CA GLY A 34 1.21 14.29 7.16
C GLY A 34 0.77 12.83 7.35
N ASP A 35 1.51 11.85 6.80
CA ASP A 35 1.12 10.42 6.89
C ASP A 35 0.96 9.97 8.35
N LEU A 36 1.86 10.41 9.26
CA LEU A 36 1.81 10.00 10.65
C LEU A 36 0.59 10.57 11.37
N ASP A 37 0.23 11.82 11.08
CA ASP A 37 -0.94 12.46 11.70
C ASP A 37 -2.22 11.84 11.17
N ALA A 38 -2.29 11.54 9.87
CA ALA A 38 -3.40 10.79 9.29
C ALA A 38 -3.54 9.40 9.92
N ALA A 39 -2.44 8.66 10.10
CA ALA A 39 -2.44 7.35 10.75
C ALA A 39 -2.95 7.42 12.21
N ARG A 40 -2.54 8.44 12.96
CA ARG A 40 -3.02 8.68 14.32
C ARG A 40 -4.51 9.00 14.36
N GLU A 41 -4.96 9.86 13.47
CA GLU A 41 -6.36 10.24 13.37
C GLU A 41 -7.24 9.05 12.99
N ILE A 42 -6.84 8.27 11.97
CA ILE A 42 -7.55 7.05 11.56
C ILE A 42 -7.64 6.08 12.75
N LYS A 43 -6.53 5.81 13.44
CA LYS A 43 -6.54 4.91 14.60
C LYS A 43 -7.47 5.43 15.71
N ASN A 44 -7.41 6.71 16.04
CA ASN A 44 -8.19 7.30 17.13
C ASN A 44 -9.69 7.27 16.86
N ARG A 45 -10.10 7.38 15.59
CA ARG A 45 -11.50 7.34 15.15
C ARG A 45 -12.00 5.92 14.85
N SER A 46 -11.08 4.95 14.71
CA SER A 46 -11.43 3.56 14.40
C SER A 46 -11.92 2.80 15.61
N GLU A 47 -12.76 1.79 15.35
CA GLU A 47 -13.19 0.81 16.36
C GLU A 47 -12.12 -0.27 16.56
N GLN A 48 -12.20 -1.01 17.70
CA GLN A 48 -11.24 -2.08 18.02
C GLN A 48 -9.76 -1.65 17.99
N GLN A 49 -9.46 -0.47 18.50
CA GLN A 49 -8.13 0.17 18.47
C GLN A 49 -6.98 -0.74 18.97
N LYS A 50 -7.29 -1.72 19.84
CA LYS A 50 -6.30 -2.72 20.32
C LYS A 50 -5.71 -3.59 19.20
N ASN A 51 -6.44 -3.74 18.09
CA ASN A 51 -6.01 -4.48 16.92
C ASN A 51 -5.31 -3.58 15.90
N ILE A 52 -5.11 -2.29 16.19
CA ILE A 52 -4.54 -1.31 15.26
C ILE A 52 -3.23 -0.78 15.83
N THR A 53 -2.16 -0.94 15.08
CA THR A 53 -0.83 -0.38 15.39
C THR A 53 -0.43 0.66 14.35
N ILE A 54 0.52 1.51 14.70
CA ILE A 54 1.10 2.48 13.77
C ILE A 54 2.56 2.11 13.60
N PHE A 55 2.99 1.95 12.35
CA PHE A 55 4.38 1.85 11.98
C PHE A 55 4.81 3.18 11.35
N ASP A 56 5.82 3.81 11.91
CA ASP A 56 6.32 5.10 11.44
C ASP A 56 7.71 4.90 10.83
N TYR A 57 7.79 5.04 9.50
CA TYR A 57 9.04 4.96 8.78
C TYR A 57 9.84 6.25 8.95
N ASP A 58 11.03 6.14 9.53
CA ASP A 58 11.91 7.28 9.85
C ASP A 58 13.17 7.36 8.97
N GLY A 59 13.24 6.54 7.91
CA GLY A 59 14.40 6.44 7.02
C GLY A 59 15.47 5.45 7.49
N THR A 60 15.49 5.06 8.76
CA THR A 60 16.50 4.13 9.32
C THR A 60 15.95 2.71 9.53
N ASN A 61 14.64 2.58 9.77
CA ASN A 61 13.96 1.33 10.11
C ASN A 61 13.42 0.57 8.88
N ARG A 62 14.08 0.72 7.71
CA ARG A 62 13.67 0.08 6.44
C ARG A 62 13.52 -1.45 6.57
N LYS A 63 14.42 -2.11 7.31
CA LYS A 63 14.36 -3.57 7.47
C LYS A 63 13.06 -3.99 8.16
N GLN A 64 12.67 -3.28 9.22
CA GLN A 64 11.42 -3.54 9.93
C GLN A 64 10.19 -3.32 9.03
N LEU A 65 10.19 -2.24 8.22
CA LEU A 65 9.11 -2.01 7.25
C LEU A 65 8.94 -3.19 6.29
N LEU A 66 10.04 -3.69 5.73
CA LEU A 66 10.01 -4.83 4.80
C LEU A 66 9.58 -6.13 5.50
N GLU A 67 9.96 -6.33 6.76
CA GLU A 67 9.51 -7.46 7.58
C GLU A 67 8.00 -7.38 7.84
N GLU A 68 7.47 -6.23 8.24
CA GLU A 68 6.03 -6.03 8.44
C GLU A 68 5.24 -6.27 7.15
N MET A 69 5.71 -5.75 6.02
CA MET A 69 5.09 -6.00 4.72
C MET A 69 5.14 -7.49 4.33
N SER A 70 6.26 -8.16 4.59
CA SER A 70 6.43 -9.58 4.29
C SER A 70 5.54 -10.47 5.15
N CYS A 71 5.27 -10.07 6.39
CA CYS A 71 4.36 -10.77 7.30
C CYS A 71 2.88 -10.46 7.04
N SER A 72 2.58 -9.35 6.33
CA SER A 72 1.21 -8.96 6.03
C SER A 72 0.55 -9.93 5.06
N ILE A 73 -0.76 -10.16 5.22
CA ILE A 73 -1.57 -10.97 4.30
C ILE A 73 -2.05 -10.09 3.14
N TYR A 74 -2.53 -8.89 3.47
CA TYR A 74 -3.10 -7.91 2.55
C TYR A 74 -2.38 -6.58 2.69
N ILE A 75 -2.33 -5.81 1.62
CA ILE A 75 -1.79 -4.46 1.60
C ILE A 75 -2.77 -3.52 0.92
N ILE A 76 -3.15 -2.44 1.60
CA ILE A 76 -3.88 -1.31 1.04
C ILE A 76 -2.91 -0.14 0.95
N ALA A 77 -2.65 0.35 -0.25
CA ALA A 77 -1.57 1.30 -0.47
C ALA A 77 -2.01 2.56 -1.20
N ALA A 78 -1.95 3.70 -0.52
CA ALA A 78 -2.13 5.03 -1.12
C ALA A 78 -0.82 5.61 -1.67
N ARG A 79 0.33 5.22 -1.11
CA ARG A 79 1.64 5.65 -1.58
C ARG A 79 2.14 4.73 -2.70
N PHE A 80 2.70 5.34 -3.76
CA PHE A 80 3.28 4.62 -4.89
C PHE A 80 4.28 3.54 -4.45
N HIS A 81 5.24 3.91 -3.58
CA HIS A 81 6.23 2.95 -3.09
C HIS A 81 5.59 1.81 -2.28
N GLY A 82 4.53 2.09 -1.50
CA GLY A 82 3.78 1.06 -0.78
C GLY A 82 3.12 0.06 -1.73
N THR A 83 2.56 0.55 -2.85
CA THR A 83 2.00 -0.31 -3.91
C THR A 83 3.08 -1.20 -4.51
N ILE A 84 4.18 -0.62 -5.00
CA ILE A 84 5.26 -1.38 -5.66
C ILE A 84 5.89 -2.40 -4.71
N LEU A 85 6.22 -2.01 -3.48
CA LEU A 85 6.78 -2.92 -2.48
C LEU A 85 5.82 -4.07 -2.15
N GLY A 86 4.51 -3.80 -2.07
CA GLY A 86 3.51 -4.83 -1.85
C GLY A 86 3.45 -5.84 -3.00
N LEU A 87 3.47 -5.37 -4.25
CA LEU A 87 3.48 -6.22 -5.45
C LEU A 87 4.77 -7.04 -5.53
N THR A 88 5.93 -6.44 -5.28
CA THR A 88 7.24 -7.14 -5.30
C THR A 88 7.36 -8.17 -4.16
N ALA A 89 6.68 -7.94 -3.03
CA ALA A 89 6.58 -8.92 -1.95
C ALA A 89 5.56 -10.05 -2.22
N GLY A 90 4.95 -10.08 -3.41
CA GLY A 90 3.96 -11.10 -3.80
C GLY A 90 2.67 -11.06 -2.97
N LYS A 91 2.28 -9.88 -2.51
CA LYS A 91 1.08 -9.70 -1.70
C LYS A 91 -0.16 -9.42 -2.55
N SER A 92 -1.34 -9.70 -1.99
CA SER A 92 -2.59 -9.16 -2.51
C SER A 92 -2.65 -7.68 -2.14
N VAL A 93 -2.69 -6.82 -3.16
CA VAL A 93 -2.63 -5.36 -2.98
C VAL A 93 -3.92 -4.72 -3.50
N PHE A 94 -4.47 -3.79 -2.71
CA PHE A 94 -5.52 -2.87 -3.13
C PHE A 94 -4.95 -1.46 -3.22
N PRO A 95 -4.57 -1.00 -4.43
CA PRO A 95 -4.02 0.33 -4.64
C PRO A 95 -5.08 1.42 -4.46
N ILE A 96 -4.70 2.56 -3.91
CA ILE A 96 -5.51 3.79 -3.87
C ILE A 96 -4.81 4.82 -4.76
N LEU A 97 -5.44 5.14 -5.90
CA LEU A 97 -4.87 6.04 -6.90
C LEU A 97 -5.27 7.49 -6.60
N TYR A 98 -4.28 8.37 -6.49
CA TYR A 98 -4.48 9.82 -6.43
C TYR A 98 -3.94 10.54 -7.67
N SER A 99 -3.25 9.82 -8.56
CA SER A 99 -2.71 10.34 -9.81
C SER A 99 -2.62 9.24 -10.87
N ASP A 100 -2.53 9.65 -12.13
CA ASP A 100 -2.40 8.72 -13.25
C ASP A 100 -1.06 7.97 -13.28
N LYS A 101 -0.02 8.50 -12.60
CA LYS A 101 1.30 7.85 -12.54
C LYS A 101 1.22 6.41 -12.04
N THR A 102 0.54 6.19 -10.92
CA THR A 102 0.39 4.84 -10.34
C THR A 102 -0.44 3.95 -11.26
N LYS A 103 -1.49 4.52 -11.88
CA LYS A 103 -2.34 3.80 -12.83
C LYS A 103 -1.53 3.28 -14.02
N TYR A 104 -0.76 4.13 -14.69
CA TYR A 104 0.07 3.71 -15.84
C TYR A 104 1.08 2.64 -15.47
N VAL A 105 1.72 2.74 -14.30
CA VAL A 105 2.66 1.69 -13.87
C VAL A 105 1.94 0.36 -13.59
N LEU A 106 0.74 0.39 -13.03
CA LEU A 106 -0.07 -0.82 -12.85
C LEU A 106 -0.48 -1.44 -14.20
N GLU A 107 -0.85 -0.61 -15.17
CA GLU A 107 -1.17 -1.04 -16.55
C GLU A 107 0.06 -1.67 -17.22
N ASP A 108 1.22 -1.03 -17.14
CA ASP A 108 2.49 -1.52 -17.70
C ASP A 108 2.92 -2.85 -17.07
N LEU A 109 2.64 -3.04 -15.77
CA LEU A 109 2.87 -4.31 -15.08
C LEU A 109 1.84 -5.39 -15.42
N GLY A 110 0.76 -5.07 -16.13
CA GLY A 110 -0.34 -5.99 -16.40
C GLY A 110 -1.20 -6.29 -15.18
N PHE A 111 -1.36 -5.32 -14.27
CA PHE A 111 -2.22 -5.47 -13.09
C PHE A 111 -3.69 -5.47 -13.49
N HIS A 112 -4.42 -6.53 -13.14
CA HIS A 112 -5.85 -6.71 -13.43
C HIS A 112 -6.71 -6.78 -12.16
N GLY A 113 -6.13 -6.46 -10.99
CA GLY A 113 -6.88 -6.35 -9.75
C GLY A 113 -7.70 -5.05 -9.68
N GLU A 114 -8.59 -5.01 -8.69
CA GLU A 114 -9.34 -3.79 -8.40
C GLU A 114 -8.45 -2.75 -7.70
N TYR A 115 -8.82 -1.49 -7.84
CA TYR A 115 -8.20 -0.37 -7.14
C TYR A 115 -9.24 0.71 -6.80
N ALA A 116 -8.94 1.59 -5.87
CA ALA A 116 -9.72 2.79 -5.67
C ALA A 116 -9.09 3.98 -6.41
N ASP A 117 -9.91 4.88 -6.94
CA ASP A 117 -9.48 6.15 -7.51
C ASP A 117 -10.09 7.30 -6.70
N LEU A 118 -9.28 8.17 -6.13
CA LEU A 118 -9.77 9.29 -5.31
C LEU A 118 -10.62 10.30 -6.09
N ARG A 119 -10.64 10.21 -7.42
CA ARG A 119 -11.57 10.97 -8.29
C ARG A 119 -12.98 10.36 -8.31
N ASP A 120 -13.09 9.06 -7.96
CA ASP A 120 -14.34 8.35 -7.72
C ASP A 120 -14.40 7.88 -6.26
N PRO A 121 -14.97 8.71 -5.35
CA PRO A 121 -15.00 8.41 -3.92
C PRO A 121 -15.67 7.09 -3.55
N ASP A 122 -16.61 6.61 -4.37
CA ASP A 122 -17.35 5.37 -4.09
C ASP A 122 -16.50 4.12 -4.35
N SER A 123 -15.43 4.25 -5.13
CA SER A 123 -14.47 3.16 -5.34
C SER A 123 -13.69 2.81 -4.07
N LEU A 124 -13.48 3.76 -3.15
CA LEU A 124 -12.81 3.54 -1.87
C LEU A 124 -13.82 3.15 -0.78
N SER A 125 -14.02 1.87 -0.60
CA SER A 125 -14.90 1.32 0.44
C SER A 125 -14.31 0.06 1.07
N PHE A 126 -14.78 -0.30 2.26
CA PHE A 126 -14.39 -1.54 2.93
C PHE A 126 -14.76 -2.76 2.08
N GLU A 127 -15.96 -2.78 1.51
CA GLU A 127 -16.47 -3.87 0.70
C GLU A 127 -15.61 -4.10 -0.55
N ASN A 128 -15.24 -3.03 -1.26
CA ASN A 128 -14.39 -3.13 -2.45
C ASN A 128 -12.98 -3.61 -2.10
N ALA A 129 -12.36 -3.03 -1.06
CA ALA A 129 -11.06 -3.44 -0.59
C ALA A 129 -11.06 -4.91 -0.15
N LYS A 130 -12.04 -5.32 0.65
CA LYS A 130 -12.18 -6.69 1.13
C LYS A 130 -12.38 -7.68 -0.01
N LYS A 131 -13.31 -7.41 -0.93
CA LYS A 131 -13.58 -8.26 -2.10
C LYS A 131 -12.32 -8.49 -2.93
N ASN A 132 -11.55 -7.41 -3.23
CA ASN A 132 -10.31 -7.53 -3.99
C ASN A 132 -9.26 -8.35 -3.24
N LEU A 133 -9.03 -8.05 -1.97
CA LEU A 133 -7.99 -8.69 -1.19
C LEU A 133 -8.31 -10.17 -0.91
N GLU A 134 -9.56 -10.51 -0.62
CA GLU A 134 -10.01 -11.90 -0.40
C GLU A 134 -10.06 -12.72 -1.70
N SER A 135 -10.12 -12.10 -2.87
CA SER A 135 -9.97 -12.82 -4.15
C SER A 135 -8.62 -13.52 -4.25
N GLY A 136 -7.63 -13.07 -3.46
CA GLY A 136 -6.28 -13.59 -3.47
C GLY A 136 -5.50 -13.24 -4.74
N TYR A 137 -6.00 -12.28 -5.54
CA TYR A 137 -5.30 -11.84 -6.74
C TYR A 137 -3.91 -11.32 -6.40
N LYS A 138 -2.94 -11.83 -7.12
CA LYS A 138 -1.53 -11.44 -7.06
C LYS A 138 -0.98 -11.38 -8.45
N ILE A 139 -0.10 -10.42 -8.70
CA ILE A 139 0.61 -10.31 -9.96
C ILE A 139 2.01 -10.91 -9.81
N ASP A 140 2.48 -11.59 -10.85
CA ASP A 140 3.88 -12.00 -10.94
C ASP A 140 4.69 -10.86 -11.60
N VAL A 141 5.56 -10.25 -10.83
CA VAL A 141 6.46 -9.17 -11.27
C VAL A 141 7.91 -9.62 -11.42
N THR A 142 8.17 -10.93 -11.45
CA THR A 142 9.52 -11.50 -11.51
C THR A 142 10.30 -11.02 -12.72
N GLU A 143 9.67 -10.97 -13.90
CA GLU A 143 10.30 -10.47 -15.12
C GLU A 143 10.65 -8.98 -15.01
N SER A 144 9.75 -8.17 -14.44
CA SER A 144 9.98 -6.74 -14.23
C SER A 144 11.15 -6.49 -13.27
N ILE A 145 11.28 -7.29 -12.21
CA ILE A 145 12.41 -7.23 -11.27
C ILE A 145 13.71 -7.56 -12.00
N GLN A 146 13.75 -8.68 -12.73
CA GLN A 146 14.94 -9.09 -13.48
C GLN A 146 15.35 -8.05 -14.53
N ASN A 147 14.39 -7.43 -15.21
CA ASN A 147 14.68 -6.37 -16.17
C ASN A 147 15.21 -5.11 -15.48
N ALA A 148 14.68 -4.75 -14.32
CA ALA A 148 15.19 -3.63 -13.52
C ALA A 148 16.65 -3.85 -13.06
N GLU A 149 17.01 -5.05 -12.65
CA GLU A 149 18.39 -5.42 -12.31
C GLU A 149 19.36 -5.22 -13.48
N LYS A 150 18.95 -5.61 -14.69
CA LYS A 150 19.77 -5.45 -15.91
C LYS A 150 20.04 -3.99 -16.31
N HIS A 151 19.25 -3.03 -15.83
CA HIS A 151 19.46 -1.61 -16.17
C HIS A 151 20.83 -1.08 -15.74
N PHE A 152 21.45 -1.68 -14.72
CA PHE A 152 22.73 -1.26 -14.19
C PHE A 152 23.92 -2.08 -14.70
N GLU A 153 23.70 -3.18 -15.42
CA GLU A 153 24.79 -4.06 -15.89
C GLU A 153 25.87 -3.29 -16.67
N LYS A 154 25.46 -2.43 -17.64
CA LYS A 154 26.42 -1.62 -18.42
C LYS A 154 27.15 -0.57 -17.59
N LEU A 155 26.49 -0.02 -16.58
CA LEU A 155 27.12 0.93 -15.67
C LEU A 155 28.12 0.21 -14.77
N ASP A 156 27.78 -0.95 -14.28
CA ASP A 156 28.66 -1.79 -13.45
C ASP A 156 29.90 -2.26 -14.26
N GLU A 157 29.72 -2.65 -15.52
CA GLU A 157 30.82 -2.95 -16.43
C GLU A 157 31.76 -1.75 -16.62
N PHE A 158 31.19 -0.53 -16.79
CA PHE A 158 31.97 0.68 -16.96
C PHE A 158 32.75 1.09 -15.69
N LEU A 159 32.15 0.90 -14.50
CA LEU A 159 32.75 1.26 -13.22
C LEU A 159 33.82 0.24 -12.74
N ASN A 160 33.77 -1.00 -13.23
CA ASN A 160 34.70 -2.07 -12.85
C ASN A 160 35.85 -2.24 -13.84
N ASN A 161 35.91 -1.48 -14.93
CA ASN A 161 37.04 -1.38 -15.89
C ASN A 161 37.86 -0.12 -15.65
#